data_1987fbaddd17bbcce7bdc4ed5dd8e661
#
_entry.id   1987fbaddd17bbcce7bdc4ed5dd8e661
#
_cell.length_a   1.000
_cell.length_b   1.000
_cell.length_c   1.000
_cell.angle_alpha   90.00
_cell.angle_beta   90.00
_cell.angle_gamma   90.00
#
_symmetry.space_group_name_H-M   'P 1'
#
loop_
_entity.id
_entity.type
_entity.pdbx_description
1 polymer ?
#
loop_
_entity_poly.entity_id
_entity_poly.type
_entity_poly.pdbx_seq_one_letter_code
_entity_poly.pdbx_strand_id
1 'polypeptide(L)'
;MPKVSVVIAAKNEAARIGRTLDSLTSQAYDGDIEIVVVNDRSEDATGHVIDARAKQDSRIRPVHITYLPSGWLGKNHALYQGAKVANGEYILFADADVYFYPDAIHRAMAYAVEHQIDHLTIAPKMIARTTSLQLLTAFFTFNYLLFKRPHSAYRKRTRAHAGIGAFNLVRRSVYDAIGTHRAIMLRPDDDIFLGKLIKKHGYRQQFGIAESFVEIEWYDTTKDMLHGLEKAPLAAFRFSPTALILSMIPLLMLYGGPILGLVVGPGPYRWLYGIACVLMLSLYTVHVAYLKFPKYQIALLPIAMLLFIYGFVRAGVLAHRRGGLIWRDTFYAFDELKINASPHTR
;
A
#
# COMPACT_ATOMS: atom_id res chain seq x y z
N MET A 1 -26.27 2.16 -10.20
CA MET A 1 -25.05 1.77 -9.45
C MET A 1 -25.15 2.26 -8.00
N PRO A 2 -24.57 1.55 -7.00
CA PRO A 2 -24.56 2.01 -5.60
C PRO A 2 -23.80 3.32 -5.43
N LYS A 3 -24.17 4.14 -4.44
CA LYS A 3 -23.42 5.36 -4.11
C LYS A 3 -22.03 5.02 -3.55
N VAL A 4 -20.99 5.71 -4.04
CA VAL A 4 -19.61 5.56 -3.60
C VAL A 4 -19.13 6.84 -2.91
N SER A 5 -18.55 6.69 -1.71
CA SER A 5 -17.82 7.75 -1.05
C SER A 5 -16.32 7.51 -1.20
N VAL A 6 -15.62 8.37 -1.91
CA VAL A 6 -14.15 8.36 -1.95
C VAL A 6 -13.65 9.14 -0.74
N VAL A 7 -12.85 8.51 0.11
CA VAL A 7 -12.30 9.11 1.34
C VAL A 7 -10.79 9.21 1.20
N ILE A 8 -10.28 10.43 1.26
CA ILE A 8 -8.86 10.75 1.07
C ILE A 8 -8.31 11.46 2.30
N ALA A 9 -7.20 10.96 2.85
CA ALA A 9 -6.42 11.66 3.88
C ALA A 9 -5.25 12.40 3.22
N ALA A 10 -5.20 13.72 3.38
CA ALA A 10 -4.16 14.58 2.82
C ALA A 10 -3.41 15.31 3.93
N LYS A 11 -2.07 15.22 3.91
CA LYS A 11 -1.18 16.00 4.76
C LYS A 11 0.04 16.46 3.96
N ASN A 12 0.16 17.78 3.75
CA ASN A 12 1.25 18.37 2.96
C ASN A 12 1.33 17.78 1.53
N GLU A 13 0.19 17.79 0.83
CA GLU A 13 0.01 17.22 -0.52
C GLU A 13 -0.41 18.30 -1.54
N ALA A 14 -0.10 19.57 -1.31
CA ALA A 14 -0.53 20.69 -2.16
C ALA A 14 -0.16 20.50 -3.62
N ALA A 15 1.01 19.89 -3.90
CA ALA A 15 1.51 19.67 -5.25
C ALA A 15 0.74 18.58 -6.04
N ARG A 16 0.05 17.66 -5.36
CA ARG A 16 -0.51 16.45 -5.99
C ARG A 16 -2.02 16.33 -5.85
N ILE A 17 -2.60 16.78 -4.71
CA ILE A 17 -4.01 16.59 -4.40
C ILE A 17 -4.94 17.19 -5.48
N GLY A 18 -4.57 18.30 -6.12
CA GLY A 18 -5.36 18.90 -7.20
C GLY A 18 -5.58 17.93 -8.35
N ARG A 19 -4.52 17.27 -8.85
CA ARG A 19 -4.59 16.26 -9.92
C ARG A 19 -5.47 15.06 -9.52
N THR A 20 -5.38 14.63 -8.28
CA THR A 20 -6.21 13.54 -7.75
C THR A 20 -7.68 13.92 -7.78
N LEU A 21 -8.03 15.11 -7.27
CA LEU A 21 -9.42 15.59 -7.27
C LEU A 21 -9.96 15.80 -8.68
N ASP A 22 -9.18 16.37 -9.59
CA ASP A 22 -9.58 16.56 -10.99
C ASP A 22 -9.86 15.20 -11.68
N SER A 23 -9.08 14.16 -11.39
CA SER A 23 -9.30 12.81 -11.92
C SER A 23 -10.55 12.13 -11.33
N LEU A 24 -10.89 12.42 -10.08
CA LEU A 24 -12.10 11.89 -9.43
C LEU A 24 -13.37 12.61 -9.88
N THR A 25 -13.32 13.92 -10.08
CA THR A 25 -14.46 14.68 -10.60
C THR A 25 -14.76 14.38 -12.06
N SER A 26 -13.77 13.86 -12.80
CA SER A 26 -13.91 13.42 -14.19
C SER A 26 -14.35 11.95 -14.36
N GLN A 27 -14.71 11.25 -13.27
CA GLN A 27 -15.14 9.85 -13.36
C GLN A 27 -16.47 9.70 -14.12
N ALA A 28 -16.48 8.82 -15.12
CA ALA A 28 -17.68 8.35 -15.80
C ALA A 28 -18.32 7.24 -14.94
N TYR A 29 -19.23 7.61 -14.05
CA TYR A 29 -19.89 6.69 -13.14
C TYR A 29 -21.40 6.88 -13.16
N ASP A 30 -22.18 5.81 -13.37
CA ASP A 30 -23.63 5.84 -13.47
C ASP A 30 -24.36 5.89 -12.11
N GLY A 31 -23.64 6.12 -11.03
CA GLY A 31 -24.16 6.29 -9.67
C GLY A 31 -23.67 7.61 -9.06
N ASP A 32 -24.06 7.84 -7.80
CA ASP A 32 -23.61 9.01 -7.07
C ASP A 32 -22.18 8.81 -6.54
N ILE A 33 -21.32 9.79 -6.75
CA ILE A 33 -19.99 9.88 -6.12
C ILE A 33 -19.97 11.08 -5.19
N GLU A 34 -19.53 10.89 -3.96
CA GLU A 34 -19.06 11.95 -3.08
C GLU A 34 -17.57 11.79 -2.81
N ILE A 35 -16.85 12.89 -2.66
CA ILE A 35 -15.39 12.92 -2.47
C ILE A 35 -15.11 13.63 -1.15
N VAL A 36 -14.86 12.88 -0.09
CA VAL A 36 -14.53 13.41 1.23
C VAL A 36 -13.02 13.54 1.36
N VAL A 37 -12.52 14.76 1.42
CA VAL A 37 -11.08 15.04 1.51
C VAL A 37 -10.76 15.59 2.88
N VAL A 38 -9.96 14.85 3.62
CA VAL A 38 -9.58 15.20 4.99
C VAL A 38 -8.20 15.82 5.00
N ASN A 39 -8.14 17.13 5.25
CA ASN A 39 -6.91 17.85 5.48
C ASN A 39 -6.41 17.58 6.91
N ASP A 40 -5.40 16.72 7.04
CA ASP A 40 -4.84 16.33 8.34
C ASP A 40 -3.73 17.29 8.79
N ARG A 41 -4.11 18.47 9.30
CA ARG A 41 -3.15 19.43 9.89
C ARG A 41 -2.01 19.78 8.93
N SER A 42 -2.32 20.03 7.64
CA SER A 42 -1.31 20.46 6.68
C SER A 42 -0.83 21.87 6.99
N GLU A 43 0.47 22.09 6.78
CA GLU A 43 1.15 23.39 6.98
C GLU A 43 1.42 24.11 5.65
N ASP A 44 1.25 23.39 4.52
CA ASP A 44 1.37 23.92 3.16
C ASP A 44 -0.01 24.37 2.61
N ALA A 45 -0.07 24.65 1.31
CA ALA A 45 -1.29 25.08 0.63
C ALA A 45 -2.35 23.97 0.42
N THR A 46 -2.19 22.75 0.98
CA THR A 46 -3.12 21.62 0.77
C THR A 46 -4.57 22.00 1.07
N GLY A 47 -4.83 22.63 2.23
CA GLY A 47 -6.18 23.07 2.60
C GLY A 47 -6.79 24.03 1.58
N HIS A 48 -6.01 25.02 1.12
CA HIS A 48 -6.47 25.98 0.11
C HIS A 48 -6.80 25.31 -1.23
N VAL A 49 -5.99 24.34 -1.67
CA VAL A 49 -6.27 23.58 -2.91
C VAL A 49 -7.57 22.79 -2.80
N ILE A 50 -7.80 22.12 -1.66
CA ILE A 50 -9.02 21.37 -1.40
C ILE A 50 -10.24 22.29 -1.43
N ASP A 51 -10.19 23.42 -0.71
CA ASP A 51 -11.31 24.37 -0.62
C ASP A 51 -11.61 25.03 -1.98
N ALA A 52 -10.58 25.32 -2.77
CA ALA A 52 -10.76 25.86 -4.10
C ALA A 52 -11.47 24.85 -5.03
N ARG A 53 -11.15 23.57 -4.95
CA ARG A 53 -11.83 22.52 -5.73
C ARG A 53 -13.26 22.26 -5.25
N ALA A 54 -13.51 22.31 -3.95
CA ALA A 54 -14.84 22.16 -3.37
C ALA A 54 -15.80 23.28 -3.80
N LYS A 55 -15.30 24.49 -4.05
CA LYS A 55 -16.10 25.59 -4.63
C LYS A 55 -16.48 25.37 -6.08
N GLN A 56 -15.68 24.57 -6.83
CA GLN A 56 -15.90 24.26 -8.24
C GLN A 56 -16.81 23.03 -8.45
N ASP A 57 -16.76 22.06 -7.53
CA ASP A 57 -17.53 20.82 -7.62
C ASP A 57 -18.14 20.44 -6.26
N SER A 58 -19.45 20.47 -6.17
CA SER A 58 -20.21 20.20 -4.94
C SER A 58 -20.10 18.75 -4.44
N ARG A 59 -19.57 17.84 -5.24
CA ARG A 59 -19.27 16.46 -4.82
C ARG A 59 -18.06 16.40 -3.88
N ILE A 60 -17.19 17.42 -3.87
CA ILE A 60 -16.04 17.50 -2.99
C ILE A 60 -16.47 18.10 -1.65
N ARG A 61 -16.28 17.32 -0.59
CA ARG A 61 -16.57 17.71 0.80
C ARG A 61 -15.28 17.80 1.61
N PRO A 62 -14.79 19.01 1.90
CA PRO A 62 -13.63 19.23 2.76
C PRO A 62 -13.93 18.88 4.22
N VAL A 63 -12.94 18.27 4.88
CA VAL A 63 -12.92 18.10 6.34
C VAL A 63 -11.55 18.55 6.85
N HIS A 64 -11.49 19.55 7.71
CA HIS A 64 -10.22 20.03 8.26
C HIS A 64 -10.05 19.55 9.70
N ILE A 65 -8.97 18.82 9.94
CA ILE A 65 -8.56 18.36 11.27
C ILE A 65 -7.51 19.31 11.80
N THR A 66 -7.72 19.84 13.00
CA THR A 66 -6.78 20.73 13.68
C THR A 66 -6.00 20.04 14.79
N TYR A 67 -6.49 18.90 15.27
CA TYR A 67 -5.93 18.17 16.40
C TYR A 67 -5.86 16.65 16.12
N LEU A 68 -4.77 16.00 16.53
CA LEU A 68 -4.62 14.55 16.52
C LEU A 68 -4.77 14.01 17.95
N PRO A 69 -5.80 13.21 18.23
CA PRO A 69 -5.94 12.57 19.53
C PRO A 69 -4.79 11.60 19.83
N SER A 70 -4.39 11.49 21.08
CA SER A 70 -3.43 10.47 21.51
C SER A 70 -3.91 9.06 21.14
N GLY A 71 -2.99 8.17 20.81
CA GLY A 71 -3.30 6.79 20.40
C GLY A 71 -3.72 6.64 18.94
N TRP A 72 -3.58 7.67 18.11
CA TRP A 72 -3.86 7.62 16.68
C TRP A 72 -2.64 7.94 15.81
N LEU A 73 -2.51 7.23 14.69
CA LEU A 73 -1.75 7.72 13.56
C LEU A 73 -2.59 8.74 12.77
N GLY A 74 -1.95 9.81 12.29
CA GLY A 74 -2.65 10.90 11.60
C GLY A 74 -3.50 10.39 10.42
N LYS A 75 -2.91 9.58 9.52
CA LYS A 75 -3.64 9.02 8.37
C LYS A 75 -4.88 8.23 8.82
N ASN A 76 -4.74 7.35 9.80
CA ASN A 76 -5.84 6.49 10.26
C ASN A 76 -6.96 7.31 10.91
N HIS A 77 -6.59 8.35 11.68
CA HIS A 77 -7.54 9.30 12.24
C HIS A 77 -8.27 10.07 11.14
N ALA A 78 -7.54 10.56 10.13
CA ALA A 78 -8.14 11.29 9.01
C ALA A 78 -9.11 10.39 8.21
N LEU A 79 -8.70 9.16 7.86
CA LEU A 79 -9.58 8.22 7.17
C LEU A 79 -10.82 7.85 8.01
N TYR A 80 -10.66 7.71 9.32
CA TYR A 80 -11.79 7.50 10.23
C TYR A 80 -12.77 8.68 10.25
N GLN A 81 -12.27 9.92 10.34
CA GLN A 81 -13.11 11.12 10.33
C GLN A 81 -13.81 11.30 8.99
N GLY A 82 -13.12 11.05 7.88
CA GLY A 82 -13.72 11.06 6.55
C GLY A 82 -14.82 10.03 6.39
N ALA A 83 -14.58 8.79 6.84
CA ALA A 83 -15.58 7.73 6.79
C ALA A 83 -16.83 8.02 7.63
N LYS A 84 -16.71 8.75 8.74
CA LYS A 84 -17.87 9.17 9.58
C LYS A 84 -18.83 10.11 8.87
N VAL A 85 -18.33 10.97 8.00
CA VAL A 85 -19.15 11.94 7.28
C VAL A 85 -19.56 11.44 5.89
N ALA A 86 -18.94 10.39 5.40
CA ALA A 86 -19.26 9.74 4.14
C ALA A 86 -20.62 9.02 4.21
N ASN A 87 -21.41 9.01 3.11
CA ASN A 87 -22.77 8.49 3.05
C ASN A 87 -22.96 7.38 1.99
N GLY A 88 -21.89 6.96 1.32
CA GLY A 88 -21.93 5.92 0.29
C GLY A 88 -22.19 4.52 0.84
N GLU A 89 -22.80 3.67 0.05
CA GLU A 89 -22.94 2.24 0.33
C GLU A 89 -21.58 1.53 0.28
N TYR A 90 -20.68 2.03 -0.56
CA TYR A 90 -19.28 1.65 -0.59
C TYR A 90 -18.39 2.83 -0.27
N ILE A 91 -17.31 2.56 0.45
CA ILE A 91 -16.26 3.53 0.75
C ILE A 91 -15.02 3.12 -0.04
N LEU A 92 -14.49 4.03 -0.85
CA LEU A 92 -13.20 3.90 -1.49
C LEU A 92 -12.18 4.74 -0.71
N PHE A 93 -11.32 4.09 0.06
CA PHE A 93 -10.16 4.76 0.64
C PHE A 93 -9.07 4.87 -0.41
N ALA A 94 -8.52 6.07 -0.57
CA ALA A 94 -7.48 6.36 -1.54
C ALA A 94 -6.44 7.34 -0.98
N ASP A 95 -5.19 7.21 -1.46
CA ASP A 95 -4.13 8.16 -1.13
C ASP A 95 -4.31 9.48 -1.91
N ALA A 96 -3.72 10.57 -1.43
CA ALA A 96 -3.91 11.93 -1.95
C ALA A 96 -3.16 12.24 -3.26
N ASP A 97 -2.38 11.32 -3.76
CA ASP A 97 -1.49 11.45 -4.91
C ASP A 97 -1.79 10.43 -6.03
N VAL A 98 -2.96 9.81 -5.98
CA VAL A 98 -3.44 8.82 -6.95
C VAL A 98 -4.15 9.50 -8.12
N TYR A 99 -3.81 9.12 -9.34
CA TYR A 99 -4.57 9.45 -10.54
C TYR A 99 -5.52 8.32 -10.90
N PHE A 100 -6.80 8.62 -11.07
CA PHE A 100 -7.84 7.70 -11.48
C PHE A 100 -8.12 7.84 -12.97
N TYR A 101 -8.10 6.74 -13.71
CA TYR A 101 -8.56 6.73 -15.10
C TYR A 101 -10.09 6.93 -15.14
N PRO A 102 -10.64 7.49 -16.24
CA PRO A 102 -12.03 7.98 -16.26
C PRO A 102 -13.12 6.98 -15.90
N ASP A 103 -12.91 5.68 -16.13
CA ASP A 103 -13.88 4.60 -15.89
C ASP A 103 -13.53 3.70 -14.67
N ALA A 104 -12.50 4.09 -13.90
CA ALA A 104 -11.96 3.24 -12.84
C ALA A 104 -13.01 2.88 -11.78
N ILE A 105 -13.76 3.87 -11.28
CA ILE A 105 -14.78 3.63 -10.25
C ILE A 105 -15.94 2.82 -10.83
N HIS A 106 -16.38 3.11 -12.07
CA HIS A 106 -17.45 2.36 -12.74
C HIS A 106 -17.09 0.87 -12.86
N ARG A 107 -15.93 0.56 -13.41
CA ARG A 107 -15.45 -0.82 -13.59
C ARG A 107 -15.27 -1.56 -12.27
N ALA A 108 -14.74 -0.89 -11.25
CA ALA A 108 -14.59 -1.48 -9.93
C ALA A 108 -15.93 -1.82 -9.30
N MET A 109 -16.89 -0.90 -9.38
CA MET A 109 -18.22 -1.09 -8.81
C MET A 109 -19.03 -2.13 -9.58
N ALA A 110 -18.99 -2.13 -10.93
CA ALA A 110 -19.63 -3.16 -11.74
C ALA A 110 -19.14 -4.55 -11.33
N TYR A 111 -17.81 -4.73 -11.21
CA TYR A 111 -17.22 -5.98 -10.76
C TYR A 111 -17.64 -6.35 -9.33
N ALA A 112 -17.58 -5.38 -8.40
CA ALA A 112 -17.90 -5.63 -7.00
C ALA A 112 -19.37 -6.03 -6.79
N VAL A 113 -20.30 -5.42 -7.53
CA VAL A 113 -21.74 -5.73 -7.47
C VAL A 113 -22.02 -7.09 -8.10
N GLU A 114 -21.53 -7.33 -9.33
CA GLU A 114 -21.75 -8.58 -10.07
C GLU A 114 -21.24 -9.80 -9.28
N HIS A 115 -20.05 -9.68 -8.68
CA HIS A 115 -19.44 -10.79 -7.96
C HIS A 115 -19.69 -10.76 -6.44
N GLN A 116 -20.54 -9.85 -5.96
CA GLN A 116 -20.87 -9.67 -4.53
C GLN A 116 -19.60 -9.55 -3.66
N ILE A 117 -18.66 -8.71 -4.08
CA ILE A 117 -17.42 -8.47 -3.37
C ILE A 117 -17.62 -7.44 -2.26
N ASP A 118 -17.21 -7.78 -1.06
CA ASP A 118 -17.28 -6.90 0.10
C ASP A 118 -16.07 -5.96 0.19
N HIS A 119 -14.92 -6.40 -0.35
CA HIS A 119 -13.68 -5.64 -0.37
C HIS A 119 -12.90 -5.91 -1.66
N LEU A 120 -12.71 -4.87 -2.45
CA LEU A 120 -11.92 -4.90 -3.68
C LEU A 120 -10.72 -3.95 -3.53
N THR A 121 -9.53 -4.46 -3.71
CA THR A 121 -8.32 -3.64 -3.78
C THR A 121 -7.60 -3.87 -5.10
N ILE A 122 -7.09 -2.79 -5.69
CA ILE A 122 -6.46 -2.81 -7.01
C ILE A 122 -5.07 -2.22 -6.90
N ALA A 123 -4.07 -2.97 -7.38
CA ALA A 123 -2.71 -2.48 -7.43
C ALA A 123 -2.60 -1.39 -8.52
N PRO A 124 -2.03 -0.21 -8.17
CA PRO A 124 -1.84 0.86 -9.13
C PRO A 124 -0.71 0.54 -10.10
N LYS A 125 -0.74 1.18 -11.26
CA LYS A 125 0.44 1.31 -12.09
C LYS A 125 1.45 2.20 -11.37
N MET A 126 2.61 1.63 -11.06
CA MET A 126 3.68 2.34 -10.34
C MET A 126 4.55 3.12 -11.32
N ILE A 127 4.60 4.43 -11.16
CA ILE A 127 5.48 5.32 -11.94
C ILE A 127 6.76 5.55 -11.13
N ALA A 128 7.90 5.21 -11.72
CA ALA A 128 9.22 5.42 -11.15
C ALA A 128 10.14 6.05 -12.20
N ARG A 129 10.67 7.25 -11.91
CA ARG A 129 11.38 8.07 -12.90
C ARG A 129 12.85 7.73 -13.04
N THR A 130 13.48 7.19 -12.00
CA THR A 130 14.91 6.85 -12.00
C THR A 130 15.14 5.35 -12.06
N THR A 131 16.25 4.91 -12.64
CA THR A 131 16.60 3.48 -12.73
C THR A 131 16.63 2.80 -11.37
N SER A 132 17.25 3.43 -10.35
CA SER A 132 17.34 2.87 -9.01
C SER A 132 15.95 2.75 -8.34
N LEU A 133 15.07 3.73 -8.54
CA LEU A 133 13.70 3.68 -8.05
C LEU A 133 12.90 2.58 -8.76
N GLN A 134 13.07 2.44 -10.08
CA GLN A 134 12.45 1.36 -10.85
C GLN A 134 12.89 -0.02 -10.37
N LEU A 135 14.19 -0.22 -10.10
CA LEU A 135 14.73 -1.47 -9.57
C LEU A 135 14.13 -1.82 -8.20
N LEU A 136 14.11 -0.85 -7.29
CA LEU A 136 13.52 -1.04 -5.95
C LEU A 136 12.02 -1.33 -6.03
N THR A 137 11.28 -0.59 -6.86
CA THR A 137 9.83 -0.76 -7.01
C THR A 137 9.50 -2.13 -7.60
N ALA A 138 10.20 -2.54 -8.67
CA ALA A 138 9.98 -3.84 -9.29
C ALA A 138 10.32 -5.00 -8.34
N PHE A 139 11.43 -4.90 -7.63
CA PHE A 139 11.82 -5.93 -6.67
C PHE A 139 10.90 -5.97 -5.44
N PHE A 140 10.44 -4.82 -4.96
CA PHE A 140 9.44 -4.72 -3.90
C PHE A 140 8.13 -5.39 -4.30
N THR A 141 7.57 -5.03 -5.45
CA THR A 141 6.31 -5.59 -5.94
C THR A 141 6.43 -7.09 -6.25
N PHE A 142 7.58 -7.55 -6.75
CA PHE A 142 7.86 -8.97 -6.94
C PHE A 142 7.78 -9.75 -5.63
N ASN A 143 8.47 -9.28 -4.59
CA ASN A 143 8.44 -9.93 -3.28
C ASN A 143 7.07 -9.82 -2.61
N TYR A 144 6.36 -8.70 -2.78
CA TYR A 144 4.99 -8.55 -2.28
C TYR A 144 4.06 -9.61 -2.89
N LEU A 145 4.08 -9.78 -4.21
CA LEU A 145 3.24 -10.78 -4.88
C LEU A 145 3.64 -12.22 -4.53
N LEU A 146 4.94 -12.48 -4.40
CA LEU A 146 5.47 -13.81 -4.10
C LEU A 146 5.15 -14.26 -2.66
N PHE A 147 5.41 -13.41 -1.68
CA PHE A 147 5.32 -13.79 -0.27
C PHE A 147 3.96 -13.48 0.37
N LYS A 148 3.35 -12.34 0.05
CA LYS A 148 2.03 -12.00 0.58
C LYS A 148 0.89 -12.68 -0.17
N ARG A 149 1.12 -13.04 -1.44
CA ARG A 149 0.16 -13.75 -2.30
C ARG A 149 -1.23 -13.11 -2.33
N PRO A 150 -1.35 -11.78 -2.53
CA PRO A 150 -2.62 -11.05 -2.45
C PRO A 150 -3.65 -11.59 -3.45
N HIS A 151 -3.20 -12.13 -4.60
CA HIS A 151 -4.03 -12.80 -5.59
C HIS A 151 -4.80 -14.01 -5.04
N SER A 152 -4.37 -14.57 -3.90
CA SER A 152 -5.08 -15.68 -3.23
C SER A 152 -6.06 -15.22 -2.15
N ALA A 153 -6.26 -13.90 -1.97
CA ALA A 153 -7.13 -13.34 -0.94
C ALA A 153 -8.59 -13.77 -1.08
N TYR A 154 -9.07 -14.05 -2.30
CA TYR A 154 -10.42 -14.52 -2.56
C TYR A 154 -10.70 -15.93 -1.99
N ARG A 155 -9.68 -16.76 -1.81
CA ARG A 155 -9.84 -18.14 -1.36
C ARG A 155 -10.13 -18.18 0.15
N LYS A 156 -11.30 -18.65 0.57
CA LYS A 156 -11.72 -18.71 2.00
C LYS A 156 -10.73 -19.46 2.89
N ARG A 157 -10.10 -20.54 2.38
CA ARG A 157 -9.20 -21.41 3.16
C ARG A 157 -7.77 -20.85 3.35
N THR A 158 -7.42 -19.73 2.71
CA THR A 158 -6.10 -19.13 2.85
C THR A 158 -6.12 -17.99 3.86
N ARG A 159 -4.97 -17.73 4.50
CA ARG A 159 -4.76 -16.52 5.31
C ARG A 159 -4.29 -15.33 4.48
N ALA A 160 -4.15 -15.50 3.16
CA ALA A 160 -3.78 -14.42 2.25
C ALA A 160 -4.84 -13.32 2.30
N HIS A 161 -4.40 -12.10 2.36
CA HIS A 161 -5.23 -10.89 2.40
C HIS A 161 -4.53 -9.80 1.60
N ALA A 162 -5.29 -8.80 1.20
CA ALA A 162 -4.78 -7.68 0.43
C ALA A 162 -5.33 -6.35 0.97
N GLY A 163 -4.60 -5.29 0.73
CA GLY A 163 -4.97 -3.90 0.95
C GLY A 163 -3.95 -3.04 0.25
N ILE A 164 -4.38 -2.03 -0.49
CA ILE A 164 -3.55 -1.08 -1.22
C ILE A 164 -4.10 0.32 -1.00
N GLY A 165 -3.32 1.21 -0.42
CA GLY A 165 -3.74 2.58 -0.09
C GLY A 165 -4.23 3.39 -1.29
N ALA A 166 -3.70 3.11 -2.48
CA ALA A 166 -4.12 3.79 -3.70
C ALA A 166 -5.58 3.45 -4.13
N PHE A 167 -6.05 2.23 -3.85
CA PHE A 167 -7.42 1.81 -4.19
C PHE A 167 -7.89 0.70 -3.25
N ASN A 168 -8.69 1.07 -2.25
CA ASN A 168 -9.16 0.17 -1.19
C ASN A 168 -10.68 0.34 -1.00
N LEU A 169 -11.48 -0.35 -1.85
CA LEU A 169 -12.94 -0.25 -1.88
C LEU A 169 -13.54 -1.26 -0.91
N VAL A 170 -14.37 -0.80 0.02
CA VAL A 170 -15.02 -1.66 1.01
C VAL A 170 -16.51 -1.31 1.13
N ARG A 171 -17.38 -2.32 1.28
CA ARG A 171 -18.78 -2.13 1.59
C ARG A 171 -18.94 -1.50 2.97
N ARG A 172 -19.75 -0.44 3.10
CA ARG A 172 -19.93 0.30 4.36
C ARG A 172 -20.27 -0.62 5.53
N SER A 173 -21.26 -1.50 5.36
CA SER A 173 -21.68 -2.42 6.43
C SER A 173 -20.55 -3.33 6.91
N VAL A 174 -19.64 -3.73 6.02
CA VAL A 174 -18.46 -4.52 6.35
C VAL A 174 -17.42 -3.69 7.10
N TYR A 175 -17.17 -2.45 6.64
CA TYR A 175 -16.28 -1.52 7.32
C TYR A 175 -16.72 -1.25 8.76
N ASP A 176 -18.02 -1.04 8.97
CA ASP A 176 -18.59 -0.83 10.30
C ASP A 176 -18.50 -2.10 11.17
N ALA A 177 -18.80 -3.27 10.59
CA ALA A 177 -18.78 -4.55 11.30
C ALA A 177 -17.37 -4.97 11.77
N ILE A 178 -16.31 -4.61 11.05
CA ILE A 178 -14.92 -4.90 11.45
C ILE A 178 -14.33 -3.91 12.47
N GLY A 179 -15.10 -2.90 12.88
CA GLY A 179 -14.72 -1.91 13.88
C GLY A 179 -14.05 -0.67 13.31
N THR A 180 -14.16 -0.42 11.99
CA THR A 180 -13.65 0.77 11.31
C THR A 180 -12.12 0.97 11.47
N HIS A 181 -11.57 2.13 11.15
CA HIS A 181 -10.17 2.46 11.45
C HIS A 181 -9.87 2.56 12.97
N ARG A 182 -10.91 2.53 13.83
CA ARG A 182 -10.68 2.41 15.29
C ARG A 182 -10.02 1.09 15.68
N ALA A 183 -10.27 0.01 14.94
CA ALA A 183 -9.61 -1.28 15.17
C ALA A 183 -8.12 -1.29 14.78
N ILE A 184 -7.64 -0.25 14.07
CA ILE A 184 -6.30 -0.17 13.50
C ILE A 184 -5.61 1.18 13.76
N MET A 185 -5.97 1.90 14.83
CA MET A 185 -5.56 3.29 15.11
C MET A 185 -4.06 3.54 14.95
N LEU A 186 -3.22 2.65 15.43
CA LEU A 186 -1.75 2.76 15.42
C LEU A 186 -1.08 1.82 14.40
N ARG A 187 -1.79 1.44 13.32
CA ARG A 187 -1.24 0.60 12.25
C ARG A 187 -0.73 1.45 11.10
N PRO A 188 0.60 1.50 10.84
CA PRO A 188 1.14 2.22 9.68
C PRO A 188 0.96 1.47 8.34
N ASP A 189 0.55 0.21 8.37
CA ASP A 189 0.11 -0.64 7.26
C ASP A 189 -1.42 -0.74 7.26
N ASP A 190 -2.10 0.39 7.41
CA ASP A 190 -3.55 0.53 7.58
C ASP A 190 -4.35 -0.21 6.51
N ASP A 191 -3.98 -0.05 5.26
CA ASP A 191 -4.60 -0.66 4.10
C ASP A 191 -4.53 -2.20 4.12
N ILE A 192 -3.33 -2.75 4.31
CA ILE A 192 -3.09 -4.19 4.39
C ILE A 192 -3.80 -4.79 5.61
N PHE A 193 -3.74 -4.08 6.75
CA PHE A 193 -4.32 -4.59 7.98
C PHE A 193 -5.85 -4.51 7.97
N LEU A 194 -6.44 -3.50 7.33
CA LEU A 194 -7.88 -3.43 7.06
C LEU A 194 -8.33 -4.66 6.26
N GLY A 195 -7.61 -4.97 5.16
CA GLY A 195 -7.83 -6.17 4.37
C GLY A 195 -7.70 -7.46 5.19
N LYS A 196 -6.75 -7.51 6.13
CA LYS A 196 -6.59 -8.65 7.05
C LYS A 196 -7.79 -8.80 7.99
N LEU A 197 -8.32 -7.71 8.54
CA LEU A 197 -9.52 -7.76 9.38
C LEU A 197 -10.74 -8.23 8.60
N ILE A 198 -10.97 -7.69 7.41
CA ILE A 198 -12.06 -8.12 6.51
C ILE A 198 -11.98 -9.62 6.25
N LYS A 199 -10.77 -10.11 5.93
CA LYS A 199 -10.53 -11.54 5.70
C LYS A 199 -10.77 -12.38 6.94
N LYS A 200 -10.34 -11.93 8.11
CA LYS A 200 -10.55 -12.62 9.41
C LYS A 200 -12.03 -12.77 9.75
N HIS A 201 -12.84 -11.79 9.40
CA HIS A 201 -14.30 -11.83 9.63
C HIS A 201 -15.06 -12.62 8.55
N GLY A 202 -14.37 -13.23 7.58
CA GLY A 202 -14.97 -14.13 6.59
C GLY A 202 -15.62 -13.44 5.39
N TYR A 203 -15.48 -12.13 5.23
CA TYR A 203 -16.01 -11.37 4.10
C TYR A 203 -15.28 -11.68 2.78
N ARG A 204 -15.97 -11.46 1.66
CA ARG A 204 -15.45 -11.70 0.31
C ARG A 204 -14.45 -10.60 -0.07
N GLN A 205 -13.20 -10.99 -0.23
CA GLN A 205 -12.12 -10.07 -0.61
C GLN A 205 -11.55 -10.46 -1.97
N GLN A 206 -11.27 -9.46 -2.81
CA GLN A 206 -10.63 -9.62 -4.10
C GLN A 206 -9.45 -8.64 -4.24
N PHE A 207 -8.37 -9.12 -4.84
CA PHE A 207 -7.23 -8.32 -5.28
C PHE A 207 -7.17 -8.34 -6.79
N GLY A 208 -7.00 -7.16 -7.40
CA GLY A 208 -6.82 -6.99 -8.83
C GLY A 208 -5.51 -6.30 -9.17
N ILE A 209 -4.98 -6.61 -10.35
CA ILE A 209 -3.96 -5.84 -11.04
C ILE A 209 -4.58 -5.45 -12.37
N ALA A 210 -4.75 -4.16 -12.61
CA ALA A 210 -5.41 -3.68 -13.83
C ALA A 210 -4.67 -2.46 -14.38
N GLU A 211 -4.34 -2.54 -15.66
CA GLU A 211 -3.86 -1.37 -16.41
C GLU A 211 -4.98 -0.36 -16.60
N SER A 212 -4.61 0.90 -16.69
CA SER A 212 -5.57 2.00 -16.92
C SER A 212 -6.72 1.99 -15.91
N PHE A 213 -6.40 1.77 -14.66
CA PHE A 213 -7.31 1.87 -13.51
C PHE A 213 -6.91 3.03 -12.63
N VAL A 214 -5.79 2.89 -11.94
CA VAL A 214 -5.17 3.93 -11.13
C VAL A 214 -3.66 3.91 -11.33
N GLU A 215 -3.03 5.06 -11.24
CA GLU A 215 -1.58 5.18 -11.25
C GLU A 215 -1.10 6.06 -10.10
N ILE A 216 0.11 5.80 -9.64
CA ILE A 216 0.75 6.53 -8.56
C ILE A 216 2.23 6.72 -8.83
N GLU A 217 2.73 7.90 -8.57
CA GLU A 217 4.15 8.16 -8.42
C GLU A 217 4.49 7.99 -6.93
N TRP A 218 4.76 6.72 -6.53
CA TRP A 218 4.84 6.33 -5.12
C TRP A 218 5.91 7.10 -4.35
N TYR A 219 7.06 7.33 -4.99
CA TYR A 219 8.16 8.14 -4.46
C TYR A 219 8.82 8.94 -5.58
N ASP A 220 9.26 10.16 -5.28
CA ASP A 220 9.96 11.01 -6.25
C ASP A 220 11.40 10.55 -6.45
N THR A 221 12.04 10.13 -5.36
CA THR A 221 13.44 9.70 -5.38
C THR A 221 13.65 8.35 -4.66
N THR A 222 14.76 7.71 -4.98
CA THR A 222 15.21 6.50 -4.27
C THR A 222 15.40 6.74 -2.77
N LYS A 223 15.85 7.94 -2.39
CA LYS A 223 16.02 8.35 -0.99
C LYS A 223 14.67 8.40 -0.27
N ASP A 224 13.64 8.95 -0.91
CA ASP A 224 12.30 9.02 -0.35
C ASP A 224 11.69 7.62 -0.18
N MET A 225 11.91 6.72 -1.14
CA MET A 225 11.50 5.33 -1.02
C MET A 225 12.22 4.62 0.13
N LEU A 226 13.53 4.83 0.30
CA LEU A 226 14.27 4.26 1.44
C LEU A 226 13.77 4.78 2.80
N HIS A 227 13.33 6.04 2.88
CA HIS A 227 12.68 6.59 4.07
C HIS A 227 11.28 6.01 4.27
N GLY A 228 10.50 5.91 3.19
CA GLY A 228 9.14 5.34 3.25
C GLY A 228 9.13 3.87 3.64
N LEU A 229 10.15 3.11 3.27
CA LEU A 229 10.33 1.71 3.67
C LEU A 229 10.67 1.52 5.16
N GLU A 230 10.91 2.59 5.93
CA GLU A 230 11.16 2.46 7.37
C GLU A 230 9.88 2.03 8.14
N LYS A 231 8.68 2.30 7.66
CA LYS A 231 7.41 2.13 8.39
C LYS A 231 6.72 0.78 8.16
N ALA A 232 6.29 0.50 6.94
CA ALA A 232 5.47 -0.68 6.64
C ALA A 232 6.19 -2.03 6.91
N PRO A 233 7.48 -2.20 6.59
CA PRO A 233 8.22 -3.41 6.97
C PRO A 233 8.28 -3.63 8.47
N LEU A 234 8.54 -2.59 9.27
CA LEU A 234 8.56 -2.72 10.73
C LEU A 234 7.21 -3.17 11.30
N ALA A 235 6.11 -2.66 10.77
CA ALA A 235 4.78 -3.11 11.17
C ALA A 235 4.55 -4.60 10.83
N ALA A 236 5.03 -5.06 9.68
CA ALA A 236 4.94 -6.46 9.27
C ALA A 236 5.71 -7.40 10.21
N PHE A 237 6.80 -6.93 10.81
CA PHE A 237 7.61 -7.64 11.81
C PHE A 237 7.28 -7.25 13.27
N ARG A 238 6.04 -6.79 13.53
CA ARG A 238 5.55 -6.44 14.87
C ARG A 238 6.43 -5.41 15.59
N PHE A 239 6.95 -4.45 14.85
CA PHE A 239 7.86 -3.41 15.34
C PHE A 239 9.13 -3.97 16.01
N SER A 240 9.64 -5.10 15.52
CA SER A 240 10.92 -5.67 15.93
C SER A 240 11.99 -5.39 14.87
N PRO A 241 12.90 -4.43 15.10
CA PRO A 241 13.99 -4.14 14.18
C PRO A 241 14.91 -5.34 13.94
N THR A 242 15.18 -6.11 15.01
CA THR A 242 16.01 -7.32 14.93
C THR A 242 15.36 -8.37 14.02
N ALA A 243 14.04 -8.62 14.17
CA ALA A 243 13.34 -9.57 13.32
C ALA A 243 13.34 -9.12 11.84
N LEU A 244 13.21 -7.80 11.60
CA LEU A 244 13.30 -7.24 10.25
C LEU A 244 14.68 -7.49 9.62
N ILE A 245 15.77 -7.19 10.37
CA ILE A 245 17.14 -7.39 9.88
C ILE A 245 17.41 -8.88 9.62
N LEU A 246 17.05 -9.75 10.57
CA LEU A 246 17.27 -11.20 10.44
C LEU A 246 16.47 -11.79 9.28
N SER A 247 15.32 -11.22 8.92
CA SER A 247 14.52 -11.68 7.78
C SER A 247 15.20 -11.44 6.42
N MET A 248 16.23 -10.60 6.37
CA MET A 248 17.00 -10.39 5.15
C MET A 248 17.99 -11.54 4.86
N ILE A 249 18.35 -12.34 5.88
CA ILE A 249 19.24 -13.51 5.71
C ILE A 249 18.61 -14.56 4.79
N PRO A 250 17.39 -15.09 5.04
CA PRO A 250 16.74 -16.02 4.12
C PRO A 250 16.49 -15.42 2.74
N LEU A 251 16.23 -14.10 2.65
CA LEU A 251 16.07 -13.43 1.36
C LEU A 251 17.40 -13.43 0.58
N LEU A 252 18.52 -13.12 1.24
CA LEU A 252 19.85 -13.19 0.65
C LEU A 252 20.19 -14.62 0.20
N MET A 253 19.85 -15.63 1.02
CA MET A 253 20.06 -17.02 0.68
C MET A 253 19.21 -17.47 -0.52
N LEU A 254 17.96 -17.00 -0.60
CA LEU A 254 17.05 -17.33 -1.70
C LEU A 254 17.54 -16.80 -3.05
N TYR A 255 18.01 -15.55 -3.09
CA TYR A 255 18.41 -14.91 -4.35
C TYR A 255 19.92 -14.99 -4.63
N GLY A 256 20.74 -14.85 -3.61
CA GLY A 256 22.22 -14.87 -3.71
C GLY A 256 22.79 -16.28 -3.62
N GLY A 257 22.16 -17.16 -2.83
CA GLY A 257 22.64 -18.54 -2.62
C GLY A 257 22.80 -19.36 -3.91
N PRO A 258 21.83 -19.38 -4.82
CA PRO A 258 21.99 -20.08 -6.11
C PRO A 258 23.13 -19.52 -6.96
N ILE A 259 23.31 -18.19 -6.99
CA ILE A 259 24.41 -17.53 -7.72
C ILE A 259 25.75 -17.96 -7.13
N LEU A 260 25.87 -17.88 -5.80
CA LEU A 260 27.09 -18.30 -5.11
C LEU A 260 27.35 -19.80 -5.30
N GLY A 261 26.33 -20.65 -5.16
CA GLY A 261 26.44 -22.08 -5.35
C GLY A 261 26.86 -22.49 -6.77
N LEU A 262 26.45 -21.71 -7.79
CA LEU A 262 26.89 -21.93 -9.16
C LEU A 262 28.39 -21.67 -9.35
N VAL A 263 28.96 -20.69 -8.61
CA VAL A 263 30.37 -20.32 -8.69
C VAL A 263 31.27 -21.24 -7.85
N VAL A 264 30.94 -21.41 -6.55
CA VAL A 264 31.80 -22.09 -5.58
C VAL A 264 31.24 -23.42 -5.06
N GLY A 265 30.06 -23.81 -5.47
CA GLY A 265 29.42 -25.04 -5.01
C GLY A 265 30.13 -26.32 -5.46
N PRO A 266 29.87 -27.47 -4.79
CA PRO A 266 30.44 -28.77 -5.16
C PRO A 266 30.13 -29.13 -6.61
N GLY A 267 31.15 -29.58 -7.36
CA GLY A 267 31.06 -29.86 -8.80
C GLY A 267 29.84 -30.69 -9.22
N PRO A 268 29.52 -31.82 -8.54
CA PRO A 268 28.39 -32.68 -8.90
C PRO A 268 27.01 -32.00 -8.80
N TYR A 269 26.87 -30.90 -8.00
CA TYR A 269 25.58 -30.27 -7.73
C TYR A 269 25.43 -28.87 -8.35
N ARG A 270 26.44 -28.36 -9.08
CA ARG A 270 26.40 -27.03 -9.69
C ARG A 270 25.21 -26.83 -10.64
N TRP A 271 24.81 -27.86 -11.34
CA TRP A 271 23.66 -27.79 -12.25
C TRP A 271 22.33 -27.52 -11.52
N LEU A 272 22.16 -27.98 -10.26
CA LEU A 272 20.98 -27.66 -9.45
C LEU A 272 20.90 -26.16 -9.14
N TYR A 273 22.03 -25.53 -8.82
CA TYR A 273 22.10 -24.08 -8.63
C TYR A 273 21.82 -23.33 -9.93
N GLY A 274 22.29 -23.87 -11.07
CA GLY A 274 21.95 -23.34 -12.40
C GLY A 274 20.46 -23.35 -12.68
N ILE A 275 19.79 -24.49 -12.39
CA ILE A 275 18.33 -24.58 -12.51
C ILE A 275 17.64 -23.56 -11.60
N ALA A 276 18.07 -23.44 -10.35
CA ALA A 276 17.48 -22.46 -9.42
C ALA A 276 17.63 -21.02 -9.93
N CYS A 277 18.80 -20.65 -10.48
CA CYS A 277 19.00 -19.35 -11.12
C CYS A 277 18.06 -19.12 -12.31
N VAL A 278 17.92 -20.13 -13.19
CA VAL A 278 17.01 -20.05 -14.36
C VAL A 278 15.56 -19.90 -13.92
N LEU A 279 15.10 -20.67 -12.94
CA LEU A 279 13.73 -20.58 -12.44
C LEU A 279 13.47 -19.20 -11.80
N MET A 280 14.38 -18.71 -10.97
CA MET A 280 14.28 -17.39 -10.34
C MET A 280 14.22 -16.28 -11.39
N LEU A 281 15.11 -16.34 -12.39
CA LEU A 281 15.18 -15.34 -13.46
C LEU A 281 13.91 -15.39 -14.35
N SER A 282 13.40 -16.59 -14.61
CA SER A 282 12.15 -16.77 -15.37
C SER A 282 10.95 -16.19 -14.63
N LEU A 283 10.81 -16.44 -13.33
CA LEU A 283 9.74 -15.84 -12.50
C LEU A 283 9.83 -14.30 -12.48
N TYR A 284 11.04 -13.77 -12.33
CA TYR A 284 11.23 -12.32 -12.35
C TYR A 284 10.98 -11.73 -13.74
N THR A 285 11.33 -12.44 -14.81
CA THR A 285 11.03 -12.03 -16.19
C THR A 285 9.53 -11.94 -16.44
N VAL A 286 8.76 -12.94 -15.98
CA VAL A 286 7.29 -12.90 -16.05
C VAL A 286 6.73 -11.71 -15.29
N HIS A 287 7.24 -11.43 -14.07
CA HIS A 287 6.81 -10.28 -13.29
C HIS A 287 7.11 -8.94 -13.99
N VAL A 288 8.34 -8.76 -14.50
CA VAL A 288 8.77 -7.57 -15.23
C VAL A 288 7.90 -7.34 -16.47
N ALA A 289 7.60 -8.43 -17.22
CA ALA A 289 6.76 -8.35 -18.41
C ALA A 289 5.30 -8.05 -18.06
N TYR A 290 4.76 -8.71 -17.03
CA TYR A 290 3.36 -8.56 -16.62
C TYR A 290 3.05 -7.15 -16.09
N LEU A 291 3.95 -6.56 -15.29
CA LEU A 291 3.80 -5.19 -14.78
C LEU A 291 4.41 -4.12 -15.69
N LYS A 292 4.86 -4.52 -16.88
CA LYS A 292 5.44 -3.62 -17.90
C LYS A 292 6.62 -2.78 -17.40
N PHE A 293 7.43 -3.35 -16.53
CA PHE A 293 8.70 -2.74 -16.16
C PHE A 293 9.72 -2.83 -17.31
N PRO A 294 10.73 -1.94 -17.36
CA PRO A 294 11.79 -2.00 -18.35
C PRO A 294 12.58 -3.32 -18.31
N LYS A 295 12.81 -3.96 -19.45
CA LYS A 295 13.42 -5.30 -19.56
C LYS A 295 14.85 -5.39 -19.01
N TYR A 296 15.62 -4.28 -18.99
CA TYR A 296 16.96 -4.26 -18.42
C TYR A 296 17.00 -4.64 -16.94
N GLN A 297 15.87 -4.51 -16.22
CA GLN A 297 15.76 -4.91 -14.82
C GLN A 297 16.01 -6.38 -14.59
N ILE A 298 15.80 -7.23 -15.60
CA ILE A 298 16.06 -8.66 -15.52
C ILE A 298 17.56 -8.91 -15.28
N ALA A 299 18.42 -8.21 -16.03
CA ALA A 299 19.86 -8.30 -15.86
C ALA A 299 20.36 -7.66 -14.54
N LEU A 300 19.64 -6.66 -14.03
CA LEU A 300 19.97 -5.93 -12.81
C LEU A 300 19.32 -6.50 -11.55
N LEU A 301 18.69 -7.68 -11.61
CA LEU A 301 18.07 -8.34 -10.46
C LEU A 301 18.99 -8.44 -9.22
N PRO A 302 20.30 -8.80 -9.33
CA PRO A 302 21.19 -8.85 -8.18
C PRO A 302 21.38 -7.47 -7.52
N ILE A 303 21.41 -6.41 -8.33
CA ILE A 303 21.54 -5.02 -7.81
C ILE A 303 20.25 -4.62 -7.11
N ALA A 304 19.09 -4.92 -7.70
CA ALA A 304 17.78 -4.66 -7.09
C ALA A 304 17.64 -5.35 -5.72
N MET A 305 18.08 -6.61 -5.62
CA MET A 305 18.14 -7.37 -4.37
C MET A 305 19.01 -6.67 -3.32
N LEU A 306 20.24 -6.28 -3.69
CA LEU A 306 21.15 -5.62 -2.75
C LEU A 306 20.64 -4.28 -2.26
N LEU A 307 20.05 -3.46 -3.15
CA LEU A 307 19.41 -2.20 -2.79
C LEU A 307 18.23 -2.41 -1.83
N PHE A 308 17.44 -3.44 -2.07
CA PHE A 308 16.30 -3.79 -1.21
C PHE A 308 16.76 -4.24 0.18
N ILE A 309 17.72 -5.16 0.26
CA ILE A 309 18.30 -5.62 1.53
C ILE A 309 18.92 -4.44 2.29
N TYR A 310 19.68 -3.59 1.61
CA TYR A 310 20.22 -2.38 2.19
C TYR A 310 19.13 -1.49 2.80
N GLY A 311 18.05 -1.24 2.07
CA GLY A 311 16.92 -0.43 2.55
C GLY A 311 16.30 -0.97 3.83
N PHE A 312 16.06 -2.28 3.89
CA PHE A 312 15.43 -2.93 5.04
C PHE A 312 16.38 -3.03 6.26
N VAL A 313 17.66 -3.34 6.03
CA VAL A 313 18.68 -3.34 7.11
C VAL A 313 18.85 -1.92 7.67
N ARG A 314 18.97 -0.92 6.78
CA ARG A 314 19.03 0.50 7.17
C ARG A 314 17.81 0.89 8.01
N ALA A 315 16.60 0.54 7.55
CA ALA A 315 15.35 0.80 8.28
C ALA A 315 15.37 0.17 9.69
N GLY A 316 15.78 -1.10 9.80
CA GLY A 316 15.90 -1.79 11.08
C GLY A 316 16.92 -1.15 12.01
N VAL A 317 18.11 -0.80 11.52
CA VAL A 317 19.16 -0.16 12.30
C VAL A 317 18.75 1.22 12.81
N LEU A 318 18.17 2.06 11.94
CA LEU A 318 17.71 3.40 12.33
C LEU A 318 16.56 3.34 13.35
N ALA A 319 15.59 2.45 13.13
CA ALA A 319 14.49 2.27 14.06
C ALA A 319 14.96 1.75 15.43
N HIS A 320 15.93 0.82 15.44
CA HIS A 320 16.53 0.32 16.68
C HIS A 320 17.24 1.46 17.47
N ARG A 321 18.06 2.26 16.77
CA ARG A 321 18.77 3.40 17.39
C ARG A 321 17.86 4.47 17.94
N ARG A 322 16.69 4.70 17.29
CA ARG A 322 15.70 5.72 17.70
C ARG A 322 14.73 5.20 18.77
N GLY A 323 14.62 3.90 18.96
CA GLY A 323 13.61 3.30 19.85
C GLY A 323 12.17 3.44 19.34
N GLY A 324 11.98 3.76 18.06
CA GLY A 324 10.66 4.03 17.49
C GLY A 324 10.69 4.32 16.00
N LEU A 325 9.55 4.77 15.50
CA LEU A 325 9.27 5.10 14.11
C LEU A 325 8.98 6.58 13.95
N ILE A 326 9.56 7.23 12.93
CA ILE A 326 9.17 8.58 12.52
C ILE A 326 8.24 8.46 11.31
N TRP A 327 7.04 9.05 11.41
CA TRP A 327 6.11 9.12 10.29
C TRP A 327 5.53 10.53 10.15
N ARG A 328 5.74 11.14 8.98
CA ARG A 328 5.30 12.51 8.66
C ARG A 328 5.59 13.47 9.82
N ASP A 329 6.87 13.53 10.22
CA ASP A 329 7.42 14.37 11.26
C ASP A 329 6.97 14.08 12.70
N THR A 330 6.16 13.04 12.90
CA THR A 330 5.74 12.58 14.23
C THR A 330 6.52 11.32 14.63
N PHE A 331 7.10 11.36 15.84
CA PHE A 331 7.77 10.19 16.43
C PHE A 331 6.76 9.33 17.20
N TYR A 332 6.83 8.01 16.99
CA TYR A 332 6.03 7.01 17.69
C TYR A 332 6.96 5.99 18.34
N ALA A 333 6.93 5.88 19.67
CA ALA A 333 7.75 4.90 20.40
C ALA A 333 7.27 3.47 20.13
N PHE A 334 8.20 2.49 20.13
CA PHE A 334 7.83 1.10 19.90
C PHE A 334 6.87 0.54 20.95
N ASP A 335 6.96 0.99 22.20
CA ASP A 335 6.06 0.53 23.25
C ASP A 335 4.62 0.95 22.98
N GLU A 336 4.41 2.19 22.51
CA GLU A 336 3.10 2.68 22.08
C GLU A 336 2.55 1.88 20.88
N LEU A 337 3.38 1.64 19.88
CA LEU A 337 3.01 0.90 18.68
C LEU A 337 2.71 -0.59 18.96
N LYS A 338 3.45 -1.21 19.87
CA LYS A 338 3.29 -2.64 20.24
C LYS A 338 2.04 -2.92 21.07
N ILE A 339 1.68 -2.04 21.99
CA ILE A 339 0.47 -2.19 22.84
C ILE A 339 -0.77 -2.36 21.97
N ASN A 340 -0.87 -1.59 20.91
CA ASN A 340 -2.02 -1.60 19.99
C ASN A 340 -1.83 -2.51 18.76
N ALA A 341 -0.64 -3.10 18.57
CA ALA A 341 -0.38 -4.05 17.49
C ALA A 341 -0.89 -5.47 17.80
N SER A 342 -1.21 -5.75 19.06
CA SER A 342 -1.92 -6.98 19.43
C SER A 342 -3.42 -6.74 19.23
N PRO A 343 -4.05 -7.32 18.20
CA PRO A 343 -5.50 -7.39 18.22
C PRO A 343 -5.86 -8.15 19.49
N HIS A 344 -6.73 -7.61 20.30
CA HIS A 344 -7.32 -8.36 21.42
C HIS A 344 -7.78 -9.70 20.87
N THR A 345 -6.98 -10.73 21.14
CA THR A 345 -7.40 -12.12 21.08
C THR A 345 -8.31 -12.31 22.28
N ARG A 346 -9.57 -12.06 22.10
CA ARG A 346 -10.67 -12.67 22.85
C ARG A 346 -11.71 -13.11 21.87
#